data_06d425dbcd9c1654d5725d812817e357
#
_entry.id   06d425dbcd9c1654d5725d812817e357
#
_cell.length_a   1.000
_cell.length_b   1.000
_cell.length_c   1.000
_cell.angle_alpha   90.00
_cell.angle_beta   90.00
_cell.angle_gamma   90.00
#
_symmetry.space_group_name_H-M   'P 1'
#
loop_
_entity.id
_entity.type
_entity.pdbx_description
1 polymer ?
#
loop_
_entity_poly.entity_id
_entity_poly.type
_entity_poly.pdbx_seq_one_letter_code
_entity_poly.pdbx_strand_id
1 'polypeptide(L)'
;MIVKNPKFEISAVKPSQYPQNDMPQIVLVGKSNVGKSSFINTMLNRKKLARTSSEPGKTRQINFYNVDNNFYFVDLPGYGYSKMSKQEQVKVGNFIEEYLSKCTKISLIVFLIDIRHSPTENDRLMYQYIINTNSPCLIVASKADKIAVTKVSGVLEDLQQELNPLKDLTFLPFSAERKMYSEDVWNYIENYI
;
A
#
# COMPACT_ATOMS: atom_id res chain seq x y z
N MET A 1 -10.14 -3.98 14.52
CA MET A 1 -8.96 -3.92 15.44
C MET A 1 -8.89 -2.59 16.19
N ILE A 2 -8.47 -2.60 17.47
CA ILE A 2 -8.19 -1.38 18.26
C ILE A 2 -6.69 -1.24 18.42
N VAL A 3 -6.11 -0.23 17.77
CA VAL A 3 -4.67 0.07 17.83
C VAL A 3 -4.37 1.01 18.99
N LYS A 4 -3.45 0.61 19.89
CA LYS A 4 -3.14 1.37 21.14
C LYS A 4 -1.88 2.23 20.99
N ASN A 5 -0.75 1.63 20.64
CA ASN A 5 0.58 2.23 20.64
C ASN A 5 1.35 2.07 19.33
N PRO A 6 0.81 2.53 18.19
CA PRO A 6 1.54 2.46 16.95
C PRO A 6 2.68 3.48 16.96
N LYS A 7 3.85 3.08 16.47
CA LYS A 7 5.03 3.96 16.42
C LYS A 7 5.76 3.81 15.08
N PHE A 8 6.31 4.90 14.59
CA PHE A 8 7.32 4.85 13.55
C PHE A 8 8.58 4.22 14.13
N GLU A 9 9.14 3.22 13.46
CA GLU A 9 10.32 2.51 13.95
C GLU A 9 11.57 2.93 13.19
N ILE A 10 11.58 2.81 11.86
CA ILE A 10 12.75 3.15 11.04
C ILE A 10 12.38 3.45 9.60
N SER A 11 13.19 4.32 8.95
CA SER A 11 13.29 4.44 7.49
C SER A 11 14.55 3.71 7.01
N ALA A 12 14.38 2.62 6.31
CA ALA A 12 15.47 1.78 5.84
C ALA A 12 15.78 2.00 4.37
N VAL A 13 17.06 2.07 4.00
CA VAL A 13 17.55 2.21 2.62
C VAL A 13 18.28 0.94 2.13
N LYS A 14 18.52 -0.01 3.02
CA LYS A 14 19.20 -1.28 2.74
C LYS A 14 18.70 -2.39 3.68
N PRO A 15 18.78 -3.66 3.26
CA PRO A 15 18.23 -4.80 4.04
C PRO A 15 18.77 -4.93 5.47
N SER A 16 20.04 -4.54 5.71
CA SER A 16 20.63 -4.61 7.06
C SER A 16 19.99 -3.69 8.09
N GLN A 17 19.13 -2.75 7.66
CA GLN A 17 18.40 -1.82 8.51
C GLN A 17 16.97 -2.28 8.79
N TYR A 18 16.50 -3.34 8.15
CA TYR A 18 15.15 -3.86 8.38
C TYR A 18 15.01 -4.44 9.78
N PRO A 19 13.83 -4.35 10.41
CA PRO A 19 13.59 -5.01 11.70
C PRO A 19 13.93 -6.49 11.66
N GLN A 20 14.73 -6.96 12.63
CA GLN A 20 15.26 -8.34 12.65
C GLN A 20 14.36 -9.34 13.38
N ASN A 21 13.21 -8.90 13.91
CA ASN A 21 12.21 -9.78 14.52
C ASN A 21 11.34 -10.49 13.47
N ASP A 22 10.51 -11.45 13.90
CA ASP A 22 9.67 -12.27 13.03
C ASP A 22 8.22 -11.80 12.94
N MET A 23 7.95 -10.53 13.30
CA MET A 23 6.61 -9.98 13.21
C MET A 23 6.11 -9.95 11.75
N PRO A 24 4.83 -10.30 11.50
CA PRO A 24 4.24 -10.23 10.18
C PRO A 24 4.28 -8.80 9.62
N GLN A 25 4.34 -8.70 8.30
CA GLN A 25 4.44 -7.43 7.61
C GLN A 25 3.28 -7.26 6.63
N ILE A 26 2.50 -6.21 6.84
CA ILE A 26 1.48 -5.73 5.91
C ILE A 26 2.11 -4.66 5.04
N VAL A 27 2.40 -5.00 3.79
CA VAL A 27 3.21 -4.17 2.89
C VAL A 27 2.33 -3.33 1.98
N LEU A 28 2.50 -2.00 2.03
CA LEU A 28 1.75 -1.07 1.20
C LEU A 28 2.52 -0.74 -0.08
N VAL A 29 1.88 -0.99 -1.19
CA VAL A 29 2.38 -0.70 -2.54
C VAL A 29 1.42 0.24 -3.26
N GLY A 30 1.91 1.14 -4.08
CA GLY A 30 1.05 2.02 -4.86
C GLY A 30 1.80 3.21 -5.45
N LYS A 31 1.16 3.84 -6.42
CA LYS A 31 1.69 5.01 -7.12
C LYS A 31 1.98 6.15 -6.14
N SER A 32 2.92 7.03 -6.50
CA SER A 32 3.14 8.26 -5.76
C SER A 32 1.84 9.06 -5.63
N ASN A 33 1.56 9.57 -4.42
CA ASN A 33 0.34 10.32 -4.09
C ASN A 33 -0.98 9.54 -4.19
N VAL A 34 -0.96 8.22 -4.26
CA VAL A 34 -2.16 7.38 -4.22
C VAL A 34 -2.85 7.40 -2.84
N GLY A 35 -2.12 7.74 -1.79
CA GLY A 35 -2.65 7.87 -0.43
C GLY A 35 -2.13 6.86 0.59
N LYS A 36 -0.97 6.19 0.34
CA LYS A 36 -0.38 5.20 1.28
C LYS A 36 -0.19 5.73 2.69
N SER A 37 0.48 6.88 2.84
CA SER A 37 0.71 7.48 4.17
C SER A 37 -0.59 7.94 4.84
N SER A 38 -1.57 8.40 4.06
CA SER A 38 -2.90 8.73 4.59
C SER A 38 -3.66 7.48 5.03
N PHE A 39 -3.52 6.38 4.29
CA PHE A 39 -4.05 5.08 4.67
C PHE A 39 -3.48 4.64 6.02
N ILE A 40 -2.15 4.61 6.18
CA ILE A 40 -1.50 4.24 7.44
C ILE A 40 -2.01 5.12 8.59
N ASN A 41 -2.02 6.44 8.42
CA ASN A 41 -2.48 7.36 9.45
C ASN A 41 -3.93 7.11 9.86
N THR A 42 -4.80 6.81 8.91
CA THR A 42 -6.21 6.51 9.16
C THR A 42 -6.38 5.17 9.87
N MET A 43 -5.76 4.13 9.36
CA MET A 43 -5.83 2.78 9.95
C MET A 43 -5.27 2.77 11.38
N LEU A 44 -4.20 3.50 11.65
CA LEU A 44 -3.60 3.60 12.98
C LEU A 44 -4.25 4.66 13.86
N ASN A 45 -5.28 5.37 13.37
CA ASN A 45 -5.92 6.49 14.05
C ASN A 45 -4.90 7.53 14.58
N ARG A 46 -3.94 7.90 13.73
CA ARG A 46 -2.91 8.91 14.01
C ARG A 46 -2.91 9.97 12.90
N LYS A 47 -2.70 11.24 13.27
CA LYS A 47 -2.76 12.34 12.29
C LYS A 47 -1.48 12.53 11.48
N LYS A 48 -0.32 12.18 12.04
CA LYS A 48 1.00 12.52 11.45
C LYS A 48 2.07 11.46 11.73
N LEU A 49 1.70 10.20 11.95
CA LEU A 49 2.68 9.13 12.18
C LEU A 49 3.43 8.82 10.88
N ALA A 50 2.69 8.56 9.82
CA ALA A 50 3.25 8.48 8.48
C ALA A 50 3.28 9.89 7.87
N ARG A 51 4.45 10.30 7.40
CA ARG A 51 4.61 11.62 6.76
C ARG A 51 3.92 11.59 5.39
N THR A 52 2.91 12.42 5.23
CA THR A 52 2.34 12.73 3.93
C THR A 52 3.28 13.72 3.25
N SER A 53 4.31 13.24 2.55
CA SER A 53 5.27 14.15 1.91
C SER A 53 4.65 14.75 0.66
N SER A 54 4.67 16.07 0.60
CA SER A 54 4.44 16.85 -0.61
C SER A 54 5.71 17.00 -1.47
N GLU A 55 6.89 16.59 -0.96
CA GLU A 55 8.15 16.60 -1.71
C GLU A 55 8.53 15.17 -2.12
N PRO A 56 8.24 14.79 -3.35
CA PRO A 56 8.61 13.52 -3.91
C PRO A 56 10.06 13.55 -4.39
N GLY A 57 10.72 12.40 -4.29
CA GLY A 57 12.01 12.17 -4.96
C GLY A 57 13.25 12.18 -4.06
N LYS A 58 13.12 12.42 -2.75
CA LYS A 58 14.32 12.55 -1.91
C LYS A 58 14.86 11.24 -1.35
N THR A 59 14.11 10.13 -1.27
CA THR A 59 14.75 8.89 -0.78
C THR A 59 13.96 7.63 -1.13
N ARG A 60 14.64 6.64 -1.62
CA ARG A 60 14.19 5.26 -1.71
C ARG A 60 14.25 4.65 -0.32
N GLN A 61 13.26 4.97 0.51
CA GLN A 61 13.19 4.49 1.87
C GLN A 61 11.97 3.62 2.03
N ILE A 62 12.14 2.54 2.77
CA ILE A 62 11.06 1.71 3.26
C ILE A 62 10.81 2.13 4.70
N ASN A 63 9.59 2.55 4.99
CA ASN A 63 9.23 2.99 6.32
C ASN A 63 8.49 1.89 7.07
N PHE A 64 8.99 1.55 8.24
CA PHE A 64 8.40 0.55 9.12
C PHE A 64 7.65 1.22 10.27
N TYR A 65 6.38 0.85 10.41
CA TYR A 65 5.50 1.30 11.49
C TYR A 65 5.10 0.11 12.32
N ASN A 66 5.64 0.03 13.52
CA ASN A 66 5.31 -1.02 14.49
C ASN A 66 3.91 -0.79 15.05
N VAL A 67 3.07 -1.81 14.99
CA VAL A 67 1.69 -1.75 15.47
C VAL A 67 1.56 -2.67 16.69
N ASP A 68 1.59 -2.06 17.86
CA ASP A 68 1.38 -2.70 19.17
C ASP A 68 2.31 -3.91 19.46
N ASN A 69 3.49 -3.95 18.83
CA ASN A 69 4.44 -5.07 18.82
C ASN A 69 3.81 -6.39 18.31
N ASN A 70 2.82 -6.29 17.44
CA ASN A 70 2.12 -7.43 16.85
C ASN A 70 2.49 -7.63 15.38
N PHE A 71 2.56 -6.55 14.59
CA PHE A 71 2.93 -6.57 13.19
C PHE A 71 3.51 -5.23 12.75
N TYR A 72 3.99 -5.17 11.50
CA TYR A 72 4.40 -3.93 10.85
C TYR A 72 3.47 -3.53 9.72
N PHE A 73 3.08 -2.24 9.66
CA PHE A 73 2.82 -1.63 8.36
C PHE A 73 4.15 -1.22 7.73
N VAL A 74 4.35 -1.59 6.47
CA VAL A 74 5.56 -1.29 5.71
C VAL A 74 5.20 -0.44 4.50
N ASP A 75 5.62 0.83 4.49
CA ASP A 75 5.34 1.77 3.40
C ASP A 75 6.50 1.75 2.40
N LEU A 76 6.28 1.14 1.26
CA LEU A 76 7.24 1.13 0.15
C LEU A 76 7.19 2.48 -0.60
N PRO A 77 8.29 2.89 -1.25
CA PRO A 77 8.30 4.11 -2.05
C PRO A 77 7.24 4.07 -3.15
N GLY A 78 6.62 5.23 -3.42
CA GLY A 78 5.64 5.33 -4.49
C GLY A 78 6.31 5.31 -5.87
N TYR A 79 5.83 4.47 -6.77
CA TYR A 79 6.28 4.44 -8.16
C TYR A 79 5.56 5.50 -9.03
N GLY A 80 6.01 5.67 -10.28
CA GLY A 80 5.32 6.46 -11.30
C GLY A 80 5.24 7.96 -11.01
N TYR A 81 6.22 8.52 -10.32
CA TYR A 81 6.27 9.95 -10.07
C TYR A 81 6.72 10.71 -11.32
N SER A 82 5.86 11.62 -11.83
CA SER A 82 6.05 12.29 -13.12
C SER A 82 7.27 13.23 -13.22
N LYS A 83 7.79 13.71 -12.07
CA LYS A 83 8.99 14.54 -12.03
C LYS A 83 10.31 13.75 -11.95
N MET A 84 10.24 12.44 -11.80
CA MET A 84 11.42 11.57 -11.87
C MET A 84 11.79 11.26 -13.30
N SER A 85 13.09 11.20 -13.58
CA SER A 85 13.60 10.64 -14.83
C SER A 85 13.18 9.16 -14.99
N LYS A 86 13.13 8.67 -16.23
CA LYS A 86 12.85 7.25 -16.49
C LYS A 86 13.81 6.31 -15.74
N GLN A 87 15.09 6.69 -15.65
CA GLN A 87 16.10 5.91 -14.93
C GLN A 87 15.82 5.84 -13.42
N GLU A 88 15.36 6.93 -12.81
CA GLU A 88 14.98 6.95 -11.40
C GLU A 88 13.72 6.11 -11.14
N GLN A 89 12.75 6.17 -12.04
CA GLN A 89 11.53 5.34 -11.96
C GLN A 89 11.88 3.84 -12.00
N VAL A 90 12.77 3.42 -12.91
CA VAL A 90 13.27 2.03 -12.97
C VAL A 90 13.97 1.64 -11.67
N LYS A 91 14.80 2.51 -11.12
CA LYS A 91 15.51 2.23 -9.85
C LYS A 91 14.53 2.08 -8.66
N VAL A 92 13.44 2.85 -8.64
CA VAL A 92 12.39 2.70 -7.61
C VAL A 92 11.65 1.38 -7.81
N GLY A 93 11.29 1.03 -9.05
CA GLY A 93 10.69 -0.26 -9.37
C GLY A 93 11.53 -1.43 -8.89
N ASN A 94 12.80 -1.47 -9.28
CA ASN A 94 13.74 -2.53 -8.87
C ASN A 94 13.88 -2.62 -7.34
N PHE A 95 13.87 -1.50 -6.62
CA PHE A 95 13.95 -1.48 -5.18
C PHE A 95 12.69 -2.08 -4.51
N ILE A 96 11.51 -1.79 -5.06
CA ILE A 96 10.25 -2.41 -4.62
C ILE A 96 10.28 -3.91 -4.89
N GLU A 97 10.65 -4.30 -6.11
CA GLU A 97 10.75 -5.69 -6.54
C GLU A 97 11.72 -6.50 -5.67
N GLU A 98 12.88 -5.93 -5.38
CA GLU A 98 13.87 -6.56 -4.50
C GLU A 98 13.28 -6.83 -3.11
N TYR A 99 12.56 -5.87 -2.54
CA TYR A 99 11.91 -6.06 -1.23
C TYR A 99 10.85 -7.15 -1.28
N LEU A 100 9.94 -7.08 -2.23
CA LEU A 100 8.84 -8.02 -2.35
C LEU A 100 9.30 -9.46 -2.64
N SER A 101 10.41 -9.63 -3.38
CA SER A 101 10.93 -10.96 -3.72
C SER A 101 11.78 -11.59 -2.61
N LYS A 102 12.46 -10.78 -1.79
CA LYS A 102 13.42 -11.28 -0.78
C LYS A 102 12.85 -11.33 0.65
N CYS A 103 11.81 -10.56 0.94
CA CYS A 103 11.24 -10.51 2.29
C CYS A 103 10.31 -11.70 2.54
N THR A 104 10.69 -12.56 3.48
CA THR A 104 9.91 -13.77 3.86
C THR A 104 8.84 -13.49 4.91
N LYS A 105 8.77 -12.27 5.45
CA LYS A 105 7.85 -11.87 6.53
C LYS A 105 6.57 -11.20 6.02
N ILE A 106 6.43 -11.07 4.70
CA ILE A 106 5.22 -10.49 4.08
C ILE A 106 4.05 -11.44 4.30
N SER A 107 3.08 -10.99 5.10
CA SER A 107 1.84 -11.73 5.32
C SER A 107 0.71 -11.25 4.42
N LEU A 108 0.72 -9.97 4.04
CA LEU A 108 -0.24 -9.41 3.09
C LEU A 108 0.38 -8.23 2.33
N ILE A 109 0.12 -8.15 1.04
CA ILE A 109 0.37 -6.95 0.22
C ILE A 109 -0.93 -6.19 0.08
N VAL A 110 -0.93 -4.91 0.47
CA VAL A 110 -2.04 -3.98 0.23
C VAL A 110 -1.65 -3.08 -0.94
N PHE A 111 -2.27 -3.34 -2.09
CA PHE A 111 -2.02 -2.58 -3.31
C PHE A 111 -3.05 -1.46 -3.45
N LEU A 112 -2.61 -0.21 -3.30
CA LEU A 112 -3.47 0.97 -3.39
C LEU A 112 -3.56 1.48 -4.82
N ILE A 113 -4.79 1.68 -5.29
CA ILE A 113 -5.13 2.29 -6.59
C ILE A 113 -6.05 3.48 -6.34
N ASP A 114 -5.91 4.56 -7.10
CA ASP A 114 -6.81 5.71 -7.01
C ASP A 114 -8.14 5.40 -7.72
N ILE A 115 -9.24 5.33 -6.98
CA ILE A 115 -10.57 4.94 -7.51
C ILE A 115 -11.10 5.86 -8.62
N ARG A 116 -10.53 7.06 -8.76
CA ARG A 116 -11.00 8.07 -9.73
C ARG A 116 -10.54 7.81 -11.16
N HIS A 117 -9.60 6.90 -11.36
CA HIS A 117 -8.92 6.71 -12.64
C HIS A 117 -8.75 5.22 -12.95
N SER A 118 -8.79 4.88 -14.22
CA SER A 118 -8.36 3.56 -14.68
C SER A 118 -6.89 3.30 -14.31
N PRO A 119 -6.51 2.04 -14.03
CA PRO A 119 -5.13 1.66 -13.75
C PRO A 119 -4.20 2.10 -14.88
N THR A 120 -3.12 2.80 -14.51
CA THR A 120 -2.08 3.20 -15.47
C THR A 120 -1.25 1.97 -15.87
N GLU A 121 -0.43 2.12 -16.93
CA GLU A 121 0.51 1.07 -17.33
C GLU A 121 1.43 0.66 -16.15
N ASN A 122 1.93 1.62 -15.39
CA ASN A 122 2.74 1.33 -14.20
C ASN A 122 1.96 0.58 -13.11
N ASP A 123 0.67 0.86 -12.95
CA ASP A 123 -0.19 0.11 -12.02
C ASP A 123 -0.37 -1.34 -12.49
N ARG A 124 -0.56 -1.55 -13.80
CA ARG A 124 -0.69 -2.90 -14.39
C ARG A 124 0.62 -3.69 -14.27
N LEU A 125 1.77 -3.07 -14.54
CA LEU A 125 3.08 -3.69 -14.38
C LEU A 125 3.33 -4.09 -12.92
N MET A 126 3.07 -3.19 -11.98
CA MET A 126 3.24 -3.47 -10.55
C MET A 126 2.28 -4.57 -10.10
N TYR A 127 1.04 -4.56 -10.57
CA TYR A 127 0.08 -5.61 -10.30
C TYR A 127 0.58 -6.98 -10.77
N GLN A 128 1.06 -7.08 -12.02
CA GLN A 128 1.64 -8.32 -12.57
C GLN A 128 2.80 -8.81 -11.72
N TYR A 129 3.64 -7.90 -11.25
CA TYR A 129 4.74 -8.25 -10.36
C TYR A 129 4.22 -8.81 -9.02
N ILE A 130 3.27 -8.13 -8.39
CA ILE A 130 2.69 -8.55 -7.10
C ILE A 130 2.09 -9.97 -7.20
N ILE A 131 1.30 -10.26 -8.21
CA ILE A 131 0.67 -11.58 -8.34
C ILE A 131 1.69 -12.71 -8.57
N ASN A 132 2.85 -12.39 -9.14
CA ASN A 132 3.94 -13.35 -9.33
C ASN A 132 4.71 -13.66 -8.03
N THR A 133 4.56 -12.85 -6.97
CA THR A 133 5.20 -13.14 -5.67
C THR A 133 4.52 -14.28 -4.92
N ASN A 134 3.32 -14.70 -5.33
CA ASN A 134 2.46 -15.65 -4.60
C ASN A 134 2.05 -15.21 -3.18
N SER A 135 2.35 -13.97 -2.78
CA SER A 135 1.89 -13.41 -1.51
C SER A 135 0.40 -13.08 -1.57
N PRO A 136 -0.34 -13.21 -0.46
CA PRO A 136 -1.71 -12.70 -0.38
C PRO A 136 -1.75 -11.21 -0.74
N CYS A 137 -2.79 -10.80 -1.48
CA CYS A 137 -2.93 -9.42 -1.93
C CYS A 137 -4.36 -8.92 -1.73
N LEU A 138 -4.48 -7.70 -1.20
CA LEU A 138 -5.71 -6.91 -1.13
C LEU A 138 -5.58 -5.69 -2.04
N ILE A 139 -6.52 -5.47 -2.93
CA ILE A 139 -6.62 -4.25 -3.72
C ILE A 139 -7.46 -3.22 -2.94
N VAL A 140 -6.87 -2.07 -2.65
CA VAL A 140 -7.56 -0.97 -1.97
C VAL A 140 -7.75 0.19 -2.93
N ALA A 141 -9.01 0.44 -3.32
CA ALA A 141 -9.40 1.57 -4.15
C ALA A 141 -9.52 2.84 -3.27
N SER A 142 -8.44 3.60 -3.21
CA SER A 142 -8.30 4.78 -2.37
C SER A 142 -9.09 5.99 -2.89
N LYS A 143 -9.33 6.98 -2.03
CA LYS A 143 -10.04 8.24 -2.33
C LYS A 143 -11.50 8.04 -2.73
N ALA A 144 -12.17 7.04 -2.16
CA ALA A 144 -13.57 6.74 -2.44
C ALA A 144 -14.54 7.88 -2.14
N ASP A 145 -14.13 8.85 -1.31
CA ASP A 145 -14.88 10.08 -1.03
C ASP A 145 -14.97 11.05 -2.22
N LYS A 146 -14.15 10.87 -3.25
CA LYS A 146 -14.11 11.72 -4.44
C LYS A 146 -15.07 11.27 -5.54
N ILE A 147 -15.79 10.20 -5.34
CA ILE A 147 -16.86 9.73 -6.25
C ILE A 147 -18.16 9.55 -5.47
N ALA A 148 -19.28 9.54 -6.18
CA ALA A 148 -20.57 9.30 -5.54
C ALA A 148 -20.65 7.87 -4.97
N VAL A 149 -21.18 7.71 -3.76
CA VAL A 149 -21.28 6.40 -3.07
C VAL A 149 -22.01 5.37 -3.95
N THR A 150 -23.03 5.80 -4.68
CA THR A 150 -23.79 4.95 -5.61
C THR A 150 -22.98 4.43 -6.80
N LYS A 151 -21.83 5.02 -7.09
CA LYS A 151 -20.94 4.61 -8.19
C LYS A 151 -19.80 3.71 -7.73
N VAL A 152 -19.58 3.57 -6.43
CA VAL A 152 -18.40 2.86 -5.89
C VAL A 152 -18.37 1.40 -6.35
N SER A 153 -19.49 0.68 -6.27
CA SER A 153 -19.55 -0.74 -6.70
C SER A 153 -19.21 -0.91 -8.17
N GLY A 154 -19.82 -0.11 -9.05
CA GLY A 154 -19.55 -0.19 -10.48
C GLY A 154 -18.10 0.13 -10.83
N VAL A 155 -17.50 1.14 -10.19
CA VAL A 155 -16.07 1.46 -10.42
C VAL A 155 -15.16 0.34 -9.91
N LEU A 156 -15.49 -0.34 -8.80
CA LEU A 156 -14.72 -1.51 -8.35
C LEU A 156 -14.82 -2.68 -9.33
N GLU A 157 -15.99 -2.93 -9.92
CA GLU A 157 -16.18 -3.92 -10.95
C GLU A 157 -15.35 -3.59 -12.20
N ASP A 158 -15.37 -2.34 -12.65
CA ASP A 158 -14.55 -1.86 -13.77
C ASP A 158 -13.04 -2.06 -13.48
N LEU A 159 -12.56 -1.67 -12.27
CA LEU A 159 -11.17 -1.89 -11.86
C LEU A 159 -10.80 -3.37 -11.86
N GLN A 160 -11.70 -4.23 -11.40
CA GLN A 160 -11.50 -5.67 -11.41
C GLN A 160 -11.38 -6.21 -12.84
N GLN A 161 -12.25 -5.79 -13.74
CA GLN A 161 -12.19 -6.17 -15.14
C GLN A 161 -10.92 -5.66 -15.82
N GLU A 162 -10.54 -4.41 -15.57
CA GLU A 162 -9.36 -3.79 -16.17
C GLU A 162 -8.02 -4.40 -15.72
N LEU A 163 -7.92 -4.84 -14.46
CA LEU A 163 -6.75 -5.57 -13.98
C LEU A 163 -6.77 -7.03 -14.43
N ASN A 164 -7.96 -7.55 -14.81
CA ASN A 164 -8.17 -8.93 -15.24
C ASN A 164 -7.47 -9.94 -14.31
N PRO A 165 -7.88 -10.03 -13.04
CA PRO A 165 -7.19 -10.85 -12.05
C PRO A 165 -7.29 -12.33 -12.44
N LEU A 166 -6.14 -12.99 -12.52
CA LEU A 166 -6.04 -14.44 -12.74
C LEU A 166 -6.44 -15.24 -11.49
N LYS A 167 -6.65 -14.55 -10.35
CA LYS A 167 -7.03 -15.10 -9.04
C LYS A 167 -8.20 -14.30 -8.50
N ASP A 168 -9.02 -14.94 -7.69
CA ASP A 168 -10.04 -14.24 -6.89
C ASP A 168 -9.34 -13.33 -5.88
N LEU A 169 -9.25 -12.05 -6.23
CA LEU A 169 -8.71 -11.00 -5.37
C LEU A 169 -9.85 -10.19 -4.77
N THR A 170 -9.64 -9.77 -3.53
CA THR A 170 -10.57 -8.86 -2.87
C THR A 170 -10.24 -7.42 -3.23
N PHE A 171 -11.28 -6.67 -3.61
CA PHE A 171 -11.23 -5.24 -3.89
C PHE A 171 -12.07 -4.52 -2.84
N LEU A 172 -11.47 -3.61 -2.09
CA LEU A 172 -12.19 -2.80 -1.11
C LEU A 172 -12.01 -1.31 -1.40
N PRO A 173 -13.08 -0.51 -1.32
CA PRO A 173 -12.97 0.94 -1.38
C PRO A 173 -12.39 1.47 -0.07
N PHE A 174 -11.78 2.67 -0.12
CA PHE A 174 -11.24 3.31 1.07
C PHE A 174 -11.19 4.83 0.94
N SER A 175 -11.56 5.54 2.01
CA SER A 175 -11.34 6.98 2.14
C SER A 175 -10.65 7.32 3.44
N ALA A 176 -9.44 7.87 3.35
CA ALA A 176 -8.73 8.42 4.50
C ALA A 176 -9.36 9.72 4.99
N GLU A 177 -9.87 10.57 4.09
CA GLU A 177 -10.43 11.87 4.41
C GLU A 177 -11.72 11.76 5.24
N ARG A 178 -12.62 10.85 4.84
CA ARG A 178 -13.90 10.61 5.51
C ARG A 178 -13.88 9.39 6.43
N LYS A 179 -12.77 8.70 6.56
CA LYS A 179 -12.61 7.45 7.31
C LYS A 179 -13.64 6.36 6.92
N MET A 180 -14.03 6.34 5.64
CA MET A 180 -14.99 5.36 5.13
C MET A 180 -14.29 4.04 4.82
N TYR A 181 -14.99 2.93 5.06
CA TYR A 181 -14.55 1.55 4.77
C TYR A 181 -13.31 1.07 5.52
N SER A 182 -12.85 1.81 6.53
CA SER A 182 -11.69 1.39 7.32
C SER A 182 -11.94 0.14 8.16
N GLU A 183 -13.17 -0.10 8.56
CA GLU A 183 -13.56 -1.32 9.29
C GLU A 183 -13.49 -2.55 8.38
N ASP A 184 -14.01 -2.46 7.15
CA ASP A 184 -13.95 -3.56 6.17
C ASP A 184 -12.49 -3.93 5.85
N VAL A 185 -11.63 -2.92 5.69
CA VAL A 185 -10.19 -3.13 5.46
C VAL A 185 -9.54 -3.78 6.67
N TRP A 186 -9.87 -3.36 7.90
CA TRP A 186 -9.36 -4.00 9.12
C TRP A 186 -9.81 -5.46 9.22
N ASN A 187 -11.09 -5.74 9.01
CA ASN A 187 -11.63 -7.11 9.05
C ASN A 187 -10.89 -8.04 8.07
N TYR A 188 -10.46 -7.52 6.92
CA TYR A 188 -9.64 -8.28 5.98
C TYR A 188 -8.21 -8.47 6.48
N ILE A 189 -7.53 -7.41 6.94
CA ILE A 189 -6.14 -7.43 7.40
C ILE A 189 -5.97 -8.35 8.62
N GLU A 190 -6.93 -8.39 9.54
CA GLU A 190 -6.87 -9.21 10.76
C GLU A 190 -6.69 -10.71 10.51
N ASN A 191 -7.01 -11.20 9.31
CA ASN A 191 -6.76 -12.60 8.94
C ASN A 191 -5.28 -12.91 8.64
N TYR A 192 -4.41 -11.89 8.63
CA TYR A 192 -3.01 -12.01 8.22
C TYR A 192 -2.00 -11.56 9.30
N ILE A 193 -2.49 -11.29 10.52
CA ILE A 193 -1.67 -10.81 11.64
C ILE A 193 -1.84 -11.67 12.90
#